data_2989ff0c56c9804990e3e01b3dc2c840
#
_entry.id   2989ff0c56c9804990e3e01b3dc2c840
#
_cell.length_a   1.000
_cell.length_b   1.000
_cell.length_c   1.000
_cell.angle_alpha   90.00
_cell.angle_beta   90.00
_cell.angle_gamma   90.00
#
_symmetry.space_group_name_H-M   'P 1'
#
loop_
_entity.id
_entity.type
_entity.pdbx_description
1 polymer ?
#
loop_
_entity_poly.entity_id
_entity_poly.type
_entity_poly.pdbx_seq_one_letter_code
_entity_poly.pdbx_strand_id
1 'polypeptide(L)'
;MTTSLMDEEHAHDTADQRAPLSVVRLPSPKLIAGVLVILILLMGLVGASLQWYRFTYAPHRTFAMLDLNAEANIPTWLSASLMLVVGLLAMLVAGASRHMRRVVWMGWALLAVGAMYISLDELAQMHERLGGVEPPPGQAGGIFYFRWVIPALVMLPVVLILILPFLLSLPSRTRWLLLAGGSIYLAGALGMEMIAGPWVEAHGQMNVEFALMSHIEEVLEMLAATTLLYAILDHVRRH
;
A
#
# COMPACT_ATOMS: atom_id res chain seq x y z
N MET A 1 37.37 -76.52 6.76
CA MET A 1 36.91 -76.38 8.16
C MET A 1 36.99 -74.91 8.56
N THR A 2 36.00 -74.39 9.18
CA THR A 2 35.83 -73.05 9.71
C THR A 2 35.15 -72.02 8.71
N THR A 3 33.88 -71.99 8.74
CA THR A 3 33.00 -70.97 9.33
C THR A 3 33.22 -69.55 8.78
N SER A 4 32.50 -69.24 7.76
CA SER A 4 32.09 -67.87 7.44
C SER A 4 30.74 -67.65 8.10
N LEU A 5 30.74 -66.92 9.18
CA LEU A 5 29.55 -66.41 9.84
C LEU A 5 29.39 -64.97 9.46
N MET A 6 28.26 -64.72 8.85
CA MET A 6 27.38 -63.60 9.14
C MET A 6 27.98 -62.21 9.35
N ASP A 7 27.87 -61.41 8.37
CA ASP A 7 27.61 -60.00 8.56
C ASP A 7 26.43 -59.59 7.63
N GLU A 8 25.24 -59.98 8.06
CA GLU A 8 24.02 -59.27 7.68
C GLU A 8 24.01 -57.98 8.46
N GLU A 9 24.76 -57.04 7.97
CA GLU A 9 24.69 -55.67 8.43
C GLU A 9 23.35 -55.07 7.95
N HIS A 10 22.47 -54.90 8.90
CA HIS A 10 21.23 -54.18 8.75
C HIS A 10 21.52 -52.77 8.21
N ALA A 11 21.49 -52.62 6.91
CA ALA A 11 21.31 -51.35 6.29
C ALA A 11 19.93 -50.84 6.72
N HIS A 12 19.88 -50.15 7.85
CA HIS A 12 18.79 -49.33 8.25
C HIS A 12 18.65 -48.24 7.18
N ASP A 13 17.85 -48.54 6.19
CA ASP A 13 17.31 -47.56 5.25
C ASP A 13 16.43 -46.61 6.05
N THR A 14 17.07 -45.64 6.70
CA THR A 14 16.40 -44.46 7.17
C THR A 14 16.09 -43.59 5.96
N ALA A 15 15.20 -44.06 5.09
CA ALA A 15 14.54 -43.23 4.13
C ALA A 15 13.90 -42.07 4.92
N ASP A 16 14.55 -40.92 4.83
CA ASP A 16 14.09 -39.64 5.35
C ASP A 16 12.65 -39.40 4.83
N GLN A 17 11.69 -39.91 5.60
CA GLN A 17 10.25 -39.63 5.36
C GLN A 17 9.98 -38.19 5.71
N ARG A 18 10.59 -37.26 4.97
CA ARG A 18 10.10 -35.89 4.92
C ARG A 18 8.71 -35.95 4.31
N ALA A 19 7.71 -35.94 5.17
CA ALA A 19 6.34 -35.77 4.74
C ALA A 19 6.33 -34.59 3.75
N PRO A 20 5.76 -34.76 2.54
CA PRO A 20 5.73 -33.67 1.57
C PRO A 20 5.02 -32.51 2.26
N LEU A 21 5.72 -31.38 2.37
CA LEU A 21 5.11 -30.15 2.85
C LEU A 21 3.82 -29.98 2.06
N SER A 22 2.69 -30.06 2.75
CA SER A 22 1.38 -29.87 2.12
C SER A 22 1.44 -28.55 1.39
N VAL A 23 1.28 -28.57 0.06
CA VAL A 23 1.30 -27.35 -0.76
C VAL A 23 0.17 -26.48 -0.26
N VAL A 24 0.50 -25.43 0.47
CA VAL A 24 -0.48 -24.45 0.93
C VAL A 24 -1.06 -23.76 -0.30
N ARG A 25 -2.29 -24.10 -0.65
CA ARG A 25 -2.99 -23.43 -1.76
C ARG A 25 -3.38 -22.03 -1.32
N LEU A 26 -2.67 -21.05 -1.80
CA LEU A 26 -3.03 -19.65 -1.57
C LEU A 26 -4.41 -19.35 -2.21
N PRO A 27 -5.23 -18.53 -1.56
CA PRO A 27 -6.50 -18.06 -2.12
C PRO A 27 -6.28 -17.38 -3.48
N SER A 28 -7.34 -17.30 -4.29
CA SER A 28 -7.22 -16.59 -5.56
C SER A 28 -6.97 -15.10 -5.34
N PRO A 29 -6.14 -14.43 -6.21
CA PRO A 29 -5.92 -12.99 -6.10
C PRO A 29 -7.21 -12.17 -6.06
N LYS A 30 -8.25 -12.60 -6.77
CA LYS A 30 -9.57 -11.96 -6.75
C LYS A 30 -10.25 -12.05 -5.39
N LEU A 31 -10.15 -13.21 -4.72
CA LEU A 31 -10.73 -13.39 -3.39
C LEU A 31 -10.00 -12.52 -2.36
N ILE A 32 -8.66 -12.50 -2.40
CA ILE A 32 -7.85 -11.65 -1.51
C ILE A 32 -8.25 -10.18 -1.70
N ALA A 33 -8.23 -9.69 -2.94
CA ALA A 33 -8.59 -8.31 -3.23
C ALA A 33 -10.05 -8.00 -2.85
N GLY A 34 -10.99 -8.90 -3.12
CA GLY A 34 -12.39 -8.71 -2.75
C GLY A 34 -12.62 -8.59 -1.25
N VAL A 35 -11.95 -9.45 -0.46
CA VAL A 35 -12.02 -9.38 1.02
C VAL A 35 -11.42 -8.06 1.53
N LEU A 36 -10.27 -7.66 1.00
CA LEU A 36 -9.63 -6.39 1.38
C LEU A 36 -10.50 -5.18 1.03
N VAL A 37 -11.07 -5.13 -0.17
CA VAL A 37 -11.98 -4.05 -0.59
C VAL A 37 -13.18 -3.96 0.37
N ILE A 38 -13.82 -5.08 0.70
CA ILE A 38 -14.95 -5.09 1.63
C ILE A 38 -14.52 -4.58 3.01
N LEU A 39 -13.39 -5.06 3.53
CA LEU A 39 -12.85 -4.63 4.83
C LEU A 39 -12.57 -3.12 4.85
N ILE A 40 -11.91 -2.59 3.81
CA ILE A 40 -11.56 -1.17 3.69
C ILE A 40 -12.83 -0.32 3.62
N LEU A 41 -13.81 -0.70 2.81
CA LEU A 41 -15.07 0.04 2.68
C LEU A 41 -15.88 0.02 3.98
N LEU A 42 -15.92 -1.11 4.68
CA LEU A 42 -16.57 -1.20 6.00
C LEU A 42 -15.85 -0.32 7.03
N MET A 43 -14.53 -0.34 7.05
CA MET A 43 -13.72 0.49 7.95
C MET A 43 -13.93 1.98 7.65
N GLY A 44 -13.91 2.39 6.40
CA GLY A 44 -14.20 3.75 5.97
C GLY A 44 -15.62 4.19 6.38
N LEU A 45 -16.63 3.34 6.15
CA LEU A 45 -18.01 3.63 6.53
C LEU A 45 -18.19 3.78 8.05
N VAL A 46 -17.62 2.86 8.82
CA VAL A 46 -17.68 2.91 10.29
C VAL A 46 -16.93 4.15 10.80
N GLY A 47 -15.71 4.41 10.32
CA GLY A 47 -14.92 5.58 10.70
C GLY A 47 -15.67 6.89 10.39
N ALA A 48 -16.18 7.06 9.17
CA ALA A 48 -16.96 8.23 8.79
C ALA A 48 -18.22 8.41 9.66
N SER A 49 -18.93 7.31 9.96
CA SER A 49 -20.11 7.35 10.85
C SER A 49 -19.76 7.77 12.27
N LEU A 50 -18.62 7.32 12.78
CA LEU A 50 -18.12 7.71 14.11
C LEU A 50 -17.71 9.18 14.14
N GLN A 51 -17.08 9.71 13.09
CA GLN A 51 -16.75 11.14 12.99
C GLN A 51 -18.01 11.99 12.91
N TRP A 52 -18.98 11.60 12.06
CA TRP A 52 -20.27 12.27 12.02
C TRP A 52 -20.94 12.30 13.38
N TYR A 53 -20.99 11.17 14.10
CA TYR A 53 -21.55 11.10 15.44
C TYR A 53 -20.80 12.00 16.43
N ARG A 54 -19.46 11.98 16.39
CA ARG A 54 -18.58 12.81 17.23
C ARG A 54 -18.92 14.29 17.06
N PHE A 55 -18.86 14.80 15.86
CA PHE A 55 -19.07 16.23 15.60
C PHE A 55 -20.51 16.68 15.88
N THR A 56 -21.50 15.79 15.70
CA THR A 56 -22.91 16.13 15.87
C THR A 56 -23.41 16.01 17.31
N TYR A 57 -22.99 14.93 18.01
CA TYR A 57 -23.63 14.58 19.30
C TYR A 57 -22.63 14.44 20.47
N ALA A 58 -21.35 14.24 20.21
CA ALA A 58 -20.39 13.90 21.25
C ALA A 58 -19.01 14.57 21.04
N PRO A 59 -18.92 15.93 20.96
CA PRO A 59 -17.69 16.62 20.58
C PRO A 59 -16.49 16.37 21.50
N HIS A 60 -16.71 15.84 22.72
CA HIS A 60 -15.66 15.52 23.67
C HIS A 60 -15.17 14.06 23.58
N ARG A 61 -15.78 13.24 22.74
CA ARG A 61 -15.35 11.85 22.52
C ARG A 61 -14.39 11.74 21.35
N THR A 62 -13.43 10.85 21.48
CA THR A 62 -12.52 10.48 20.40
C THR A 62 -12.65 8.99 20.11
N PHE A 63 -12.62 8.62 18.84
CA PHE A 63 -12.65 7.23 18.38
C PHE A 63 -11.34 6.88 17.67
N ALA A 64 -10.22 7.32 18.25
CA ALA A 64 -8.89 7.30 17.63
C ALA A 64 -8.50 5.95 16.99
N MET A 65 -8.97 4.82 17.57
CA MET A 65 -8.62 3.48 17.04
C MET A 65 -9.22 3.15 15.67
N LEU A 66 -10.27 3.87 15.24
CA LEU A 66 -10.96 3.69 13.96
C LEU A 66 -11.09 5.01 13.19
N ASP A 67 -10.42 6.04 13.64
CA ASP A 67 -10.34 7.34 12.97
C ASP A 67 -9.27 7.25 11.87
N LEU A 68 -9.70 7.29 10.61
CA LEU A 68 -8.76 7.21 9.49
C LEU A 68 -7.85 8.45 9.41
N ASN A 69 -8.29 9.58 9.95
CA ASN A 69 -7.49 10.81 10.03
C ASN A 69 -6.51 10.83 11.22
N ALA A 70 -6.52 9.79 12.07
CA ALA A 70 -5.61 9.70 13.21
C ALA A 70 -4.54 8.64 12.94
N GLU A 71 -3.36 8.91 13.46
CA GLU A 71 -2.19 8.05 13.33
C GLU A 71 -2.09 6.98 14.43
N ALA A 72 -1.18 6.02 14.24
CA ALA A 72 -0.86 4.97 15.21
C ALA A 72 -2.07 4.12 15.64
N ASN A 73 -2.93 3.77 14.70
CA ASN A 73 -4.18 3.06 14.91
C ASN A 73 -4.36 1.87 13.94
N ILE A 74 -5.56 1.27 13.91
CA ILE A 74 -5.85 0.10 13.06
C ILE A 74 -5.83 0.46 11.56
N PRO A 75 -6.44 1.56 11.09
CA PRO A 75 -6.33 1.98 9.70
C PRO A 75 -4.88 2.19 9.24
N THR A 76 -4.11 2.99 9.95
CA THR A 76 -2.69 3.26 9.64
C THR A 76 -1.86 1.96 9.56
N TRP A 77 -2.08 1.05 10.54
CA TRP A 77 -1.40 -0.26 10.51
C TRP A 77 -1.78 -1.07 9.26
N LEU A 78 -3.05 -1.06 8.86
CA LEU A 78 -3.51 -1.78 7.66
C LEU A 78 -2.93 -1.16 6.39
N SER A 79 -3.00 0.17 6.24
CA SER A 79 -2.49 0.91 5.09
C SER A 79 -0.98 0.66 4.90
N ALA A 80 -0.18 0.93 5.93
CA ALA A 80 1.26 0.69 5.92
C ALA A 80 1.61 -0.77 5.63
N SER A 81 0.87 -1.74 6.23
CA SER A 81 1.10 -3.17 6.00
C SER A 81 0.79 -3.58 4.56
N LEU A 82 -0.27 -3.06 3.96
CA LEU A 82 -0.62 -3.33 2.56
C LEU A 82 0.48 -2.83 1.62
N MET A 83 0.97 -1.60 1.80
CA MET A 83 2.07 -1.06 1.00
C MET A 83 3.37 -1.81 1.23
N LEU A 84 3.67 -2.25 2.45
CA LEU A 84 4.84 -3.10 2.72
C LEU A 84 4.75 -4.43 1.97
N VAL A 85 3.60 -5.10 1.99
CA VAL A 85 3.39 -6.36 1.26
C VAL A 85 3.52 -6.15 -0.25
N VAL A 86 2.97 -5.06 -0.80
CA VAL A 86 3.17 -4.67 -2.21
C VAL A 86 4.66 -4.54 -2.51
N GLY A 87 5.41 -3.82 -1.68
CA GLY A 87 6.86 -3.63 -1.83
C GLY A 87 7.65 -4.93 -1.78
N LEU A 88 7.37 -5.79 -0.80
CA LEU A 88 8.03 -7.09 -0.65
C LEU A 88 7.76 -8.03 -1.83
N LEU A 89 6.51 -8.10 -2.30
CA LEU A 89 6.16 -8.92 -3.46
C LEU A 89 6.79 -8.36 -4.74
N ALA A 90 6.80 -7.05 -4.95
CA ALA A 90 7.48 -6.43 -6.08
C ALA A 90 8.99 -6.71 -6.05
N MET A 91 9.63 -6.71 -4.87
CA MET A 91 11.03 -7.07 -4.70
C MET A 91 11.30 -8.54 -5.06
N LEU A 92 10.42 -9.46 -4.66
CA LEU A 92 10.53 -10.88 -5.04
C LEU A 92 10.42 -11.04 -6.56
N VAL A 93 9.47 -10.34 -7.20
CA VAL A 93 9.33 -10.37 -8.67
C VAL A 93 10.55 -9.76 -9.35
N ALA A 94 11.11 -8.67 -8.82
CA ALA A 94 12.37 -8.10 -9.31
C ALA A 94 13.52 -9.12 -9.27
N GLY A 95 13.66 -9.83 -8.14
CA GLY A 95 14.65 -10.88 -7.95
C GLY A 95 14.49 -12.02 -8.96
N ALA A 96 13.27 -12.52 -9.13
CA ALA A 96 12.95 -13.57 -10.10
C ALA A 96 13.15 -13.13 -11.55
N SER A 97 13.02 -11.83 -11.85
CA SER A 97 13.14 -11.25 -13.19
C SER A 97 14.56 -10.82 -13.58
N ARG A 98 15.58 -11.09 -12.75
CA ARG A 98 16.97 -10.64 -13.01
C ARG A 98 17.57 -11.16 -14.32
N HIS A 99 17.12 -12.31 -14.78
CA HIS A 99 17.53 -12.91 -16.07
C HIS A 99 16.82 -12.26 -17.28
N MET A 100 15.82 -11.42 -17.04
CA MET A 100 15.09 -10.70 -18.09
C MET A 100 15.78 -9.39 -18.49
N ARG A 101 15.14 -8.62 -19.38
CA ARG A 101 15.63 -7.29 -19.76
C ARG A 101 15.79 -6.39 -18.54
N ARG A 102 16.88 -5.61 -18.52
CA ARG A 102 17.22 -4.71 -17.40
C ARG A 102 16.06 -3.81 -16.97
N VAL A 103 15.30 -3.29 -17.94
CA VAL A 103 14.14 -2.42 -17.69
C VAL A 103 13.05 -3.12 -16.87
N VAL A 104 12.89 -4.45 -16.98
CA VAL A 104 11.85 -5.21 -16.28
C VAL A 104 12.21 -5.36 -14.79
N TRP A 105 13.40 -5.95 -14.50
CA TRP A 105 13.77 -6.18 -13.10
C TRP A 105 14.02 -4.88 -12.32
N MET A 106 14.61 -3.86 -13.00
CA MET A 106 14.79 -2.53 -12.35
C MET A 106 13.45 -1.83 -12.13
N GLY A 107 12.50 -1.97 -13.03
CA GLY A 107 11.16 -1.40 -12.86
C GLY A 107 10.40 -2.01 -11.69
N TRP A 108 10.46 -3.34 -11.52
CA TRP A 108 9.92 -4.00 -10.33
C TRP A 108 10.65 -3.58 -9.04
N ALA A 109 11.97 -3.42 -9.09
CA ALA A 109 12.75 -2.94 -7.94
C ALA A 109 12.39 -1.49 -7.59
N LEU A 110 12.20 -0.61 -8.58
CA LEU A 110 11.75 0.77 -8.37
C LEU A 110 10.36 0.82 -7.72
N LEU A 111 9.42 0.02 -8.23
CA LEU A 111 8.09 -0.13 -7.64
C LEU A 111 8.19 -0.62 -6.18
N ALA A 112 9.06 -1.60 -5.91
CA ALA A 112 9.27 -2.13 -4.58
C ALA A 112 9.78 -1.06 -3.60
N VAL A 113 10.83 -0.33 -3.99
CA VAL A 113 11.40 0.76 -3.17
C VAL A 113 10.38 1.86 -2.93
N GLY A 114 9.63 2.26 -3.97
CA GLY A 114 8.56 3.25 -3.84
C GLY A 114 7.47 2.82 -2.87
N ALA A 115 6.97 1.58 -2.98
CA ALA A 115 5.94 1.07 -2.08
C ALA A 115 6.44 0.91 -0.62
N MET A 116 7.69 0.50 -0.42
CA MET A 116 8.30 0.44 0.91
C MET A 116 8.49 1.84 1.51
N TYR A 117 8.87 2.82 0.68
CA TYR A 117 8.96 4.21 1.11
C TYR A 117 7.59 4.73 1.56
N ILE A 118 6.53 4.53 0.77
CA ILE A 118 5.16 4.92 1.13
C ILE A 118 4.73 4.23 2.43
N SER A 119 4.99 2.92 2.59
CA SER A 119 4.70 2.20 3.83
C SER A 119 5.41 2.80 5.06
N LEU A 120 6.65 3.25 4.90
CA LEU A 120 7.40 3.92 5.96
C LEU A 120 6.83 5.32 6.23
N ASP A 121 6.50 6.05 5.18
CA ASP A 121 5.93 7.40 5.25
C ASP A 121 4.61 7.42 6.02
N GLU A 122 3.76 6.43 5.76
CA GLU A 122 2.48 6.20 6.46
C GLU A 122 2.64 6.07 7.99
N LEU A 123 3.70 5.41 8.44
CA LEU A 123 3.98 5.24 9.87
C LEU A 123 4.75 6.42 10.48
N ALA A 124 5.61 7.06 9.68
CA ALA A 124 6.55 8.07 10.17
C ALA A 124 6.13 9.50 9.84
N GLN A 125 5.04 9.69 9.08
CA GLN A 125 4.52 11.01 8.67
C GLN A 125 5.60 11.90 8.05
N MET A 126 6.41 11.31 7.17
CA MET A 126 7.57 12.02 6.62
C MET A 126 7.14 13.16 5.69
N HIS A 127 6.08 12.95 4.90
CA HIS A 127 5.55 13.96 3.99
C HIS A 127 5.05 15.19 4.76
N GLU A 128 4.33 15.02 5.86
CA GLU A 128 3.85 16.13 6.70
C GLU A 128 5.02 16.96 7.26
N ARG A 129 6.08 16.26 7.70
CA ARG A 129 7.29 16.91 8.23
C ARG A 129 8.09 17.66 7.15
N LEU A 130 8.08 17.16 5.91
CA LEU A 130 8.73 17.82 4.77
C LEU A 130 7.98 19.07 4.33
N GLY A 131 6.67 19.14 4.56
CA GLY A 131 5.84 20.30 4.24
C GLY A 131 6.16 21.56 5.08
N GLY A 132 6.81 21.39 6.22
CA GLY A 132 7.08 22.51 7.14
C GLY A 132 5.84 23.03 7.83
N VAL A 133 5.99 24.17 8.52
CA VAL A 133 4.90 24.79 9.27
C VAL A 133 3.79 25.24 8.32
N GLU A 134 2.54 25.05 8.72
CA GLU A 134 1.36 25.59 8.04
C GLU A 134 1.57 27.06 7.63
N PRO A 135 0.97 27.50 6.52
CA PRO A 135 1.10 28.91 6.13
C PRO A 135 0.68 29.80 7.30
N PRO A 136 1.43 30.89 7.56
CA PRO A 136 1.05 31.83 8.60
C PRO A 136 -0.38 32.30 8.39
N PRO A 137 -1.14 32.60 9.44
CA PRO A 137 -2.48 33.14 9.31
C PRO A 137 -2.52 34.33 8.35
N GLY A 138 -3.38 34.29 7.32
CA GLY A 138 -3.51 35.31 6.30
C GLY A 138 -2.62 35.16 5.06
N GLN A 139 -1.79 34.10 4.97
CA GLN A 139 -1.15 33.71 3.73
C GLN A 139 -1.92 32.58 3.09
N ALA A 140 -2.59 32.88 1.97
CA ALA A 140 -3.36 31.90 1.23
C ALA A 140 -2.46 30.78 0.69
N GLY A 141 -2.76 29.53 1.09
CA GLY A 141 -2.12 28.32 0.56
C GLY A 141 -2.94 27.75 -0.60
N GLY A 142 -4.26 27.89 -0.54
CA GLY A 142 -5.19 27.31 -1.49
C GLY A 142 -4.95 25.82 -1.67
N ILE A 143 -4.84 25.36 -2.91
CA ILE A 143 -4.53 23.96 -3.24
C ILE A 143 -3.13 23.50 -2.78
N PHE A 144 -2.28 24.41 -2.34
CA PHE A 144 -0.95 24.17 -1.78
C PHE A 144 -0.90 24.44 -0.27
N TYR A 145 -2.03 24.41 0.40
CA TYR A 145 -2.10 24.56 1.87
C TYR A 145 -1.19 23.54 2.55
N PHE A 146 -1.30 22.29 2.17
CA PHE A 146 -0.39 21.22 2.55
C PHE A 146 0.88 21.28 1.69
N ARG A 147 1.92 21.87 2.21
CA ARG A 147 3.11 22.28 1.43
C ARG A 147 3.91 21.14 0.83
N TRP A 148 3.80 19.93 1.38
CA TRP A 148 4.47 18.75 0.83
C TRP A 148 3.95 18.39 -0.59
N VAL A 149 2.74 18.81 -0.96
CA VAL A 149 2.18 18.65 -2.31
C VAL A 149 3.10 19.28 -3.36
N ILE A 150 3.78 20.38 -3.04
CA ILE A 150 4.68 21.08 -3.99
C ILE A 150 5.85 20.19 -4.40
N PRO A 151 6.72 19.71 -3.47
CA PRO A 151 7.79 18.79 -3.85
C PRO A 151 7.27 17.48 -4.45
N ALA A 152 6.13 16.96 -4.02
CA ALA A 152 5.53 15.78 -4.61
C ALA A 152 5.16 15.98 -6.09
N LEU A 153 4.53 17.10 -6.45
CA LEU A 153 4.21 17.44 -7.84
C LEU A 153 5.45 17.69 -8.70
N VAL A 154 6.55 18.18 -8.13
CA VAL A 154 7.83 18.32 -8.83
C VAL A 154 8.48 16.95 -9.09
N MET A 155 8.40 16.04 -8.11
CA MET A 155 8.96 14.69 -8.24
C MET A 155 8.13 13.75 -9.11
N LEU A 156 6.82 13.94 -9.18
CA LEU A 156 5.91 13.08 -9.94
C LEU A 156 6.32 12.89 -11.42
N PRO A 157 6.60 13.94 -12.21
CA PRO A 157 7.07 13.77 -13.59
C PRO A 157 8.37 12.95 -13.68
N VAL A 158 9.29 13.12 -12.75
CA VAL A 158 10.55 12.36 -12.70
C VAL A 158 10.25 10.88 -12.50
N VAL A 159 9.41 10.54 -11.53
CA VAL A 159 9.00 9.15 -11.27
C VAL A 159 8.28 8.56 -12.49
N LEU A 160 7.37 9.32 -13.13
CA LEU A 160 6.67 8.87 -14.33
C LEU A 160 7.62 8.59 -15.50
N ILE A 161 8.61 9.45 -15.73
CA ILE A 161 9.62 9.24 -16.79
C ILE A 161 10.44 7.97 -16.50
N LEU A 162 10.83 7.75 -15.24
CA LEU A 162 11.63 6.60 -14.86
C LEU A 162 10.85 5.28 -14.95
N ILE A 163 9.55 5.28 -14.59
CA ILE A 163 8.74 4.06 -14.59
C ILE A 163 8.09 3.74 -15.94
N LEU A 164 7.95 4.73 -16.83
CA LEU A 164 7.28 4.57 -18.12
C LEU A 164 7.85 3.44 -19.00
N PRO A 165 9.17 3.32 -19.21
CA PRO A 165 9.74 2.22 -20.02
C PRO A 165 9.42 0.85 -19.42
N PHE A 166 9.38 0.73 -18.13
CA PHE A 166 8.97 -0.49 -17.42
C PHE A 166 7.50 -0.81 -17.69
N LEU A 167 6.60 0.14 -17.46
CA LEU A 167 5.17 -0.05 -17.70
C LEU A 167 4.90 -0.49 -19.15
N LEU A 168 5.56 0.14 -20.11
CA LEU A 168 5.44 -0.21 -21.54
C LEU A 168 5.98 -1.61 -21.85
N SER A 169 6.91 -2.14 -21.05
CA SER A 169 7.47 -3.49 -21.23
C SER A 169 6.58 -4.60 -20.66
N LEU A 170 5.60 -4.26 -19.82
CA LEU A 170 4.71 -5.23 -19.19
C LEU A 170 3.55 -5.66 -20.09
N PRO A 171 3.00 -6.87 -19.87
CA PRO A 171 1.73 -7.28 -20.48
C PRO A 171 0.63 -6.25 -20.20
N SER A 172 -0.22 -5.99 -21.20
CA SER A 172 -1.21 -4.89 -21.12
C SER A 172 -2.07 -4.93 -19.86
N ARG A 173 -2.50 -6.11 -19.43
CA ARG A 173 -3.31 -6.28 -18.23
C ARG A 173 -2.57 -5.83 -16.95
N THR A 174 -1.34 -6.30 -16.74
CA THR A 174 -0.52 -5.89 -15.58
C THR A 174 -0.27 -4.39 -15.61
N ARG A 175 0.09 -3.85 -16.80
CA ARG A 175 0.30 -2.42 -16.99
C ARG A 175 -0.92 -1.59 -16.59
N TRP A 176 -2.11 -1.94 -17.08
CA TRP A 176 -3.33 -1.18 -16.76
C TRP A 176 -3.73 -1.29 -15.28
N LEU A 177 -3.51 -2.44 -14.65
CA LEU A 177 -3.76 -2.59 -13.21
C LEU A 177 -2.79 -1.76 -12.36
N LEU A 178 -1.49 -1.73 -12.72
CA LEU A 178 -0.51 -0.88 -12.03
C LEU A 178 -0.81 0.61 -12.25
N LEU A 179 -1.20 1.01 -13.46
CA LEU A 179 -1.64 2.37 -13.74
C LEU A 179 -2.89 2.75 -12.94
N ALA A 180 -3.88 1.86 -12.88
CA ALA A 180 -5.09 2.10 -12.09
C ALA A 180 -4.75 2.27 -10.59
N GLY A 181 -3.96 1.36 -10.01
CA GLY A 181 -3.53 1.48 -8.63
C GLY A 181 -2.76 2.76 -8.36
N GLY A 182 -1.78 3.09 -9.20
CA GLY A 182 -1.03 4.34 -9.09
C GLY A 182 -1.89 5.59 -9.22
N SER A 183 -2.85 5.59 -10.16
CA SER A 183 -3.77 6.73 -10.33
C SER A 183 -4.72 6.91 -9.16
N ILE A 184 -5.24 5.81 -8.58
CA ILE A 184 -6.09 5.85 -7.38
C ILE A 184 -5.28 6.39 -6.19
N TYR A 185 -4.01 5.94 -6.04
CA TYR A 185 -3.13 6.45 -4.99
C TYR A 185 -2.91 7.96 -5.12
N LEU A 186 -2.55 8.44 -6.31
CA LEU A 186 -2.34 9.87 -6.53
C LEU A 186 -3.61 10.69 -6.35
N ALA A 187 -4.78 10.13 -6.67
CA ALA A 187 -6.06 10.79 -6.43
C ALA A 187 -6.38 10.91 -4.94
N GLY A 188 -6.02 9.93 -4.12
CA GLY A 188 -6.07 10.02 -2.66
C GLY A 188 -5.03 11.02 -2.16
N ALA A 189 -3.76 10.62 -2.14
CA ALA A 189 -2.68 11.36 -1.51
C ALA A 189 -2.51 12.81 -1.97
N LEU A 190 -2.54 13.07 -3.27
CA LEU A 190 -2.36 14.43 -3.79
C LEU A 190 -3.70 15.12 -4.09
N GLY A 191 -4.65 14.37 -4.68
CA GLY A 191 -5.91 14.95 -5.13
C GLY A 191 -6.78 15.42 -3.97
N MET A 192 -6.94 14.60 -2.93
CA MET A 192 -7.75 14.97 -1.77
C MET A 192 -7.10 16.08 -0.95
N GLU A 193 -5.79 16.07 -0.76
CA GLU A 193 -5.04 17.16 -0.12
C GLU A 193 -5.24 18.51 -0.84
N MET A 194 -5.17 18.49 -2.18
CA MET A 194 -5.41 19.70 -2.98
C MET A 194 -6.86 20.19 -2.91
N ILE A 195 -7.82 19.30 -2.69
CA ILE A 195 -9.23 19.64 -2.47
C ILE A 195 -9.45 20.14 -1.04
N ALA A 196 -8.85 19.48 -0.06
CA ALA A 196 -9.00 19.81 1.35
C ALA A 196 -8.28 21.13 1.72
N GLY A 197 -7.17 21.45 1.07
CA GLY A 197 -6.38 22.64 1.39
C GLY A 197 -7.18 23.96 1.45
N PRO A 198 -7.89 24.37 0.37
CA PRO A 198 -8.74 25.56 0.40
C PRO A 198 -9.85 25.50 1.45
N TRP A 199 -10.39 24.31 1.72
CA TRP A 199 -11.41 24.11 2.75
C TRP A 199 -10.84 24.37 4.15
N VAL A 200 -9.69 23.76 4.45
CA VAL A 200 -9.02 23.91 5.76
C VAL A 200 -8.58 25.36 5.96
N GLU A 201 -8.10 26.03 4.93
CA GLU A 201 -7.74 27.44 5.00
C GLU A 201 -8.95 28.33 5.40
N ALA A 202 -10.15 28.01 4.90
CA ALA A 202 -11.36 28.78 5.16
C ALA A 202 -12.05 28.39 6.48
N HIS A 203 -12.01 27.11 6.88
CA HIS A 203 -12.86 26.57 7.96
C HIS A 203 -12.06 25.87 9.09
N GLY A 204 -10.74 25.71 8.93
CA GLY A 204 -9.90 24.95 9.84
C GLY A 204 -10.07 23.43 9.69
N GLN A 205 -9.31 22.68 10.48
CA GLN A 205 -9.31 21.20 10.45
C GLN A 205 -10.36 20.57 11.39
N MET A 206 -10.88 21.30 12.36
CA MET A 206 -11.77 20.78 13.40
C MET A 206 -13.25 20.82 13.01
N ASN A 207 -13.58 20.14 11.90
CA ASN A 207 -14.96 20.03 11.39
C ASN A 207 -15.20 18.66 10.73
N VAL A 208 -16.47 18.30 10.56
CA VAL A 208 -16.85 16.99 10.02
C VAL A 208 -16.49 16.86 8.53
N GLU A 209 -16.54 17.95 7.80
CA GLU A 209 -16.26 17.97 6.37
C GLU A 209 -14.80 17.62 6.10
N PHE A 210 -13.85 18.21 6.83
CA PHE A 210 -12.44 17.87 6.72
C PHE A 210 -12.21 16.42 7.14
N ALA A 211 -12.78 15.97 8.26
CA ALA A 211 -12.67 14.59 8.69
C ALA A 211 -13.16 13.61 7.61
N LEU A 212 -14.27 13.93 6.92
CA LEU A 212 -14.77 13.08 5.81
C LEU A 212 -13.85 13.12 4.58
N MET A 213 -13.25 14.27 4.26
CA MET A 213 -12.28 14.39 3.17
C MET A 213 -11.06 13.49 3.43
N SER A 214 -10.49 13.53 4.63
CA SER A 214 -9.38 12.65 5.02
C SER A 214 -9.79 11.17 5.02
N HIS A 215 -11.01 10.83 5.40
CA HIS A 215 -11.50 9.45 5.30
C HIS A 215 -11.59 8.96 3.86
N ILE A 216 -11.98 9.81 2.91
CA ILE A 216 -12.00 9.47 1.48
C ILE A 216 -10.58 9.26 0.98
N GLU A 217 -9.64 10.12 1.37
CA GLU A 217 -8.22 10.01 1.05
C GLU A 217 -7.66 8.66 1.47
N GLU A 218 -7.76 8.32 2.74
CA GLU A 218 -7.27 7.07 3.31
C GLU A 218 -7.88 5.82 2.66
N VAL A 219 -9.19 5.85 2.41
CA VAL A 219 -9.88 4.76 1.70
C VAL A 219 -9.33 4.61 0.28
N LEU A 220 -9.09 5.70 -0.45
CA LEU A 220 -8.50 5.65 -1.79
C LEU A 220 -7.09 5.08 -1.76
N GLU A 221 -6.25 5.44 -0.80
CA GLU A 221 -4.89 4.91 -0.67
C GLU A 221 -4.87 3.41 -0.37
N MET A 222 -5.70 2.94 0.56
CA MET A 222 -5.83 1.52 0.84
C MET A 222 -6.40 0.72 -0.35
N LEU A 223 -7.36 1.28 -1.11
CA LEU A 223 -7.88 0.67 -2.34
C LEU A 223 -6.81 0.64 -3.44
N ALA A 224 -5.97 1.66 -3.53
CA ALA A 224 -4.82 1.70 -4.41
C ALA A 224 -3.82 0.59 -4.08
N ALA A 225 -3.43 0.47 -2.80
CA ALA A 225 -2.55 -0.59 -2.32
C ALA A 225 -3.12 -1.98 -2.62
N THR A 226 -4.43 -2.18 -2.40
CA THR A 226 -5.13 -3.43 -2.74
C THR A 226 -5.10 -3.71 -4.25
N THR A 227 -5.26 -2.68 -5.08
CA THR A 227 -5.21 -2.80 -6.55
C THR A 227 -3.79 -3.15 -7.02
N LEU A 228 -2.75 -2.54 -6.44
CA LEU A 228 -1.35 -2.86 -6.72
C LEU A 228 -1.02 -4.29 -6.27
N LEU A 229 -1.45 -4.70 -5.09
CA LEU A 229 -1.31 -6.07 -4.59
C LEU A 229 -1.95 -7.07 -5.55
N TYR A 230 -3.20 -6.81 -5.97
CA TYR A 230 -3.88 -7.64 -6.96
C TYR A 230 -3.12 -7.70 -8.29
N ALA A 231 -2.59 -6.58 -8.77
CA ALA A 231 -1.83 -6.52 -10.01
C ALA A 231 -0.59 -7.43 -9.98
N ILE A 232 0.15 -7.42 -8.87
CA ILE A 232 1.35 -8.24 -8.70
C ILE A 232 0.97 -9.72 -8.59
N LEU A 233 -0.01 -10.06 -7.76
CA LEU A 233 -0.48 -11.45 -7.59
C LEU A 233 -1.06 -12.03 -8.89
N ASP A 234 -1.82 -11.25 -9.66
CA ASP A 234 -2.37 -11.66 -10.97
C ASP A 234 -1.23 -11.82 -12.00
N HIS A 235 -0.21 -10.96 -11.95
CA HIS A 235 0.98 -11.07 -12.79
C HIS A 235 1.74 -12.37 -12.51
N VAL A 236 2.10 -12.62 -11.25
CA VAL A 236 2.85 -13.84 -10.85
C VAL A 236 2.07 -15.13 -11.16
N ARG A 237 0.74 -15.09 -11.08
CA ARG A 237 -0.07 -16.28 -11.37
C ARG A 237 -0.16 -16.60 -12.87
N ARG A 238 0.08 -15.61 -13.73
CA ARG A 238 -0.05 -15.76 -15.20
C ARG A 238 1.26 -16.00 -15.93
N HIS A 239 2.35 -15.70 -15.28
CA HIS A 239 3.70 -15.74 -15.85
C HIS A 239 4.68 -16.51 -14.97
#